data_fae1d6b1b4ab0706973fcd7ca72304c7
#
_entry.id   fae1d6b1b4ab0706973fcd7ca72304c7
#
_cell.length_a   1.000
_cell.length_b   1.000
_cell.length_c   1.000
_cell.angle_alpha   90.00
_cell.angle_beta   90.00
_cell.angle_gamma   90.00
#
_symmetry.space_group_name_H-M   'P 1'
#
loop_
_entity.id
_entity.type
_entity.pdbx_description
1 polymer ?
#
loop_
_entity_poly.entity_id
_entity_poly.type
_entity_poly.pdbx_seq_one_letter_code
_entity_poly.pdbx_strand_id
1 'polypeptide(L)'
;EWIRGVRLVCGELQVIPYNNAADASVNTGASSNEWRALNASATSYNDLFVVPDGKGTTAGTVKLDWVSGHWQWGTSIADASDTSRNASFAKTTASGLSATAKLYLQAMAFLPEDGASDADYGNDVFWANNAAAERCAFRGGSWGSGAYYGVFALYLSVPRSTRWANLGGRLACDEETEN
;
A
#
# COMPACT_ATOMS: atom_id res chain seq x y z
N GLU A 1 -0.33 10.14 -8.04
CA GLU A 1 0.38 10.82 -6.95
C GLU A 1 1.08 9.82 -6.03
N TRP A 2 2.34 10.07 -5.66
CA TRP A 2 3.07 9.21 -4.72
C TRP A 2 2.48 9.27 -3.31
N ILE A 3 2.37 8.10 -2.67
CA ILE A 3 2.06 8.00 -1.24
C ILE A 3 3.38 7.85 -0.48
N ARG A 4 3.78 8.89 0.24
CA ARG A 4 4.99 8.87 1.04
C ARG A 4 4.86 7.90 2.23
N GLY A 5 5.96 7.17 2.53
CA GLY A 5 6.01 6.29 3.70
C GLY A 5 5.22 5.00 3.56
N VAL A 6 4.96 4.53 2.33
CA VAL A 6 4.32 3.22 2.07
C VAL A 6 5.04 2.50 0.95
N ARG A 7 5.33 1.21 1.17
CA ARG A 7 5.95 0.33 0.18
C ARG A 7 5.57 -1.14 0.36
N LEU A 8 5.79 -1.94 -0.68
CA LEU A 8 5.95 -3.40 -0.58
C LEU A 8 7.44 -3.76 -0.67
N VAL A 9 7.87 -4.72 0.13
CA VAL A 9 9.18 -5.37 0.02
C VAL A 9 8.93 -6.86 -0.14
N CYS A 10 9.20 -7.41 -1.32
CA CYS A 10 8.85 -8.81 -1.64
C CYS A 10 7.42 -9.18 -1.20
N GLY A 11 6.45 -8.29 -1.45
CA GLY A 11 5.06 -8.45 -1.09
C GLY A 11 4.67 -8.13 0.36
N GLU A 12 5.63 -7.91 1.26
CA GLU A 12 5.35 -7.46 2.63
C GLU A 12 5.03 -5.97 2.66
N LEU A 13 3.90 -5.61 3.26
CA LEU A 13 3.50 -4.22 3.43
C LEU A 13 4.33 -3.55 4.54
N GLN A 14 5.03 -2.49 4.17
CA GLN A 14 5.79 -1.67 5.11
C GLN A 14 5.35 -0.21 5.04
N VAL A 15 5.25 0.40 6.21
CA VAL A 15 4.85 1.81 6.37
C VAL A 15 5.80 2.54 7.31
N ILE A 16 5.76 3.87 7.27
CA ILE A 16 6.34 4.74 8.30
C ILE A 16 5.17 5.30 9.11
N PRO A 17 4.81 4.67 10.25
CA PRO A 17 3.52 4.91 10.91
C PRO A 17 3.36 6.28 11.54
N TYR A 18 4.47 6.91 11.91
CA TYR A 18 4.47 8.23 12.56
C TYR A 18 4.90 9.34 11.62
N ASN A 19 4.85 9.06 10.31
CA ASN A 19 5.24 10.03 9.29
C ASN A 19 4.13 11.06 9.08
N ASN A 20 4.34 12.27 9.51
CA ASN A 20 3.65 13.42 8.94
C ASN A 20 4.20 13.67 7.53
N ALA A 21 3.34 13.73 6.52
CA ALA A 21 3.76 13.93 5.12
C ALA A 21 4.57 15.23 4.92
N ALA A 22 4.38 16.23 5.78
CA ALA A 22 5.13 17.48 5.79
C ALA A 22 6.43 17.40 6.60
N ASP A 23 6.66 16.37 7.42
CA ASP A 23 7.86 16.26 8.23
C ASP A 23 9.08 15.88 7.38
N ALA A 24 9.95 16.85 7.12
CA ALA A 24 11.20 16.67 6.38
C ALA A 24 12.26 15.88 7.17
N SER A 25 12.09 15.71 8.48
CA SER A 25 13.04 14.96 9.34
C SER A 25 12.92 13.46 9.16
N VAL A 26 11.75 12.96 8.70
CA VAL A 26 11.51 11.55 8.53
C VAL A 26 12.27 11.01 7.33
N ASN A 27 13.19 10.09 7.56
CA ASN A 27 13.92 9.42 6.50
C ASN A 27 13.08 8.31 5.85
N THR A 28 12.62 8.51 4.63
CA THR A 28 11.88 7.55 3.81
C THR A 28 12.78 6.78 2.84
N GLY A 29 14.11 6.89 2.95
CA GLY A 29 15.06 6.12 2.12
C GLY A 29 14.88 4.61 2.28
N ALA A 30 15.35 3.84 1.29
CA ALA A 30 15.19 2.37 1.29
C ALA A 30 15.77 1.70 2.53
N SER A 31 16.89 2.21 3.04
CA SER A 31 17.62 1.70 4.20
C SER A 31 17.25 2.35 5.54
N SER A 32 16.18 3.16 5.56
CA SER A 32 15.75 3.83 6.79
C SER A 32 15.32 2.82 7.86
N ASN A 33 15.63 3.12 9.11
CA ASN A 33 15.18 2.35 10.28
C ASN A 33 13.75 2.73 10.72
N GLU A 34 13.10 3.70 10.03
CA GLU A 34 11.74 4.14 10.34
C GLU A 34 10.67 3.20 9.78
N TRP A 35 11.01 2.36 8.81
CA TRP A 35 10.08 1.40 8.24
C TRP A 35 9.59 0.39 9.26
N ARG A 36 8.30 0.13 9.25
CA ARG A 36 7.62 -0.90 10.05
C ARG A 36 6.78 -1.77 9.15
N ALA A 37 6.77 -3.08 9.43
CA ALA A 37 5.83 -4.01 8.80
C ALA A 37 4.53 -4.04 9.60
N LEU A 38 3.41 -4.24 8.91
CA LEU A 38 2.10 -4.30 9.53
C LEU A 38 1.89 -5.69 10.15
N ASN A 39 1.62 -5.74 11.47
CA ASN A 39 1.33 -6.99 12.19
C ASN A 39 -0.08 -7.49 11.85
N ALA A 40 -0.16 -8.67 11.24
CA ALA A 40 -1.42 -9.28 10.81
C ALA A 40 -2.35 -9.66 11.97
N SER A 41 -1.79 -9.91 13.16
CA SER A 41 -2.51 -10.36 14.36
C SER A 41 -2.69 -9.26 15.41
N ALA A 42 -2.44 -8.00 15.06
CA ALA A 42 -2.54 -6.88 15.97
C ALA A 42 -3.92 -6.78 16.62
N THR A 43 -3.95 -6.52 17.93
CA THR A 43 -5.18 -6.35 18.70
C THR A 43 -5.47 -4.88 19.01
N SER A 44 -4.48 -4.03 18.85
CA SER A 44 -4.54 -2.59 19.11
C SER A 44 -3.58 -1.84 18.19
N TYR A 45 -3.62 -0.51 18.22
CA TYR A 45 -2.64 0.33 17.51
C TYR A 45 -1.21 0.14 18.06
N ASN A 46 -1.07 -0.19 19.35
CA ASN A 46 0.24 -0.28 20.00
C ASN A 46 1.07 -1.50 19.55
N ASP A 47 0.40 -2.56 19.09
CA ASP A 47 1.03 -3.78 18.58
C ASP A 47 0.90 -3.94 17.05
N LEU A 48 0.40 -2.90 16.37
CA LEU A 48 0.11 -2.93 14.93
C LEU A 48 1.39 -2.92 14.07
N PHE A 49 2.50 -2.41 14.60
CA PHE A 49 3.73 -2.20 13.83
C PHE A 49 4.91 -2.95 14.44
N VAL A 50 5.59 -3.73 13.61
CA VAL A 50 6.78 -4.50 13.98
C VAL A 50 7.98 -4.10 13.12
N VAL A 51 9.19 -4.29 13.65
CA VAL A 51 10.42 -4.03 12.89
C VAL A 51 10.56 -5.10 11.80
N PRO A 52 10.66 -4.72 10.51
CA PRO A 52 10.82 -5.69 9.43
C PRO A 52 12.23 -6.27 9.40
N ASP A 53 12.37 -7.46 8.81
CA ASP A 53 13.66 -8.13 8.60
C ASP A 53 14.47 -7.54 7.43
N GLY A 54 13.93 -6.56 6.73
CA GLY A 54 14.52 -5.94 5.56
C GLY A 54 14.48 -6.78 4.28
N LYS A 55 13.95 -7.99 4.34
CA LYS A 55 13.85 -8.94 3.21
C LYS A 55 12.41 -9.19 2.76
N GLY A 56 11.43 -8.66 3.49
CA GLY A 56 10.01 -8.90 3.22
C GLY A 56 9.50 -10.27 3.70
N THR A 57 10.26 -10.95 4.57
CA THR A 57 9.94 -12.29 5.07
C THR A 57 9.60 -12.31 6.56
N THR A 58 9.38 -11.14 7.15
CA THR A 58 9.03 -11.02 8.58
C THR A 58 7.81 -11.87 8.91
N ALA A 59 7.93 -12.72 9.93
CA ALA A 59 6.85 -13.60 10.34
C ALA A 59 5.66 -12.82 10.92
N GLY A 60 4.43 -13.28 10.63
CA GLY A 60 3.22 -12.69 11.18
C GLY A 60 2.83 -11.32 10.62
N THR A 61 3.48 -10.87 9.55
CA THR A 61 3.19 -9.57 8.94
C THR A 61 2.22 -9.69 7.76
N VAL A 62 1.60 -8.56 7.43
CA VAL A 62 0.68 -8.44 6.30
C VAL A 62 1.44 -8.50 4.99
N LYS A 63 1.00 -9.38 4.11
CA LYS A 63 1.56 -9.63 2.78
C LYS A 63 0.47 -9.57 1.72
N LEU A 64 0.88 -9.20 0.51
CA LEU A 64 0.00 -9.14 -0.65
C LEU A 64 0.20 -10.40 -1.51
N ASP A 65 -0.84 -11.20 -1.64
CA ASP A 65 -0.86 -12.39 -2.50
C ASP A 65 -1.80 -12.20 -3.70
N TRP A 66 -1.64 -13.04 -4.71
CA TRP A 66 -2.53 -13.10 -5.85
C TRP A 66 -3.36 -14.39 -5.78
N VAL A 67 -4.66 -14.26 -5.55
CA VAL A 67 -5.55 -15.39 -5.32
C VAL A 67 -6.73 -15.32 -6.28
N SER A 68 -6.90 -16.36 -7.10
CA SER A 68 -8.08 -16.49 -7.99
C SER A 68 -8.40 -15.25 -8.84
N GLY A 69 -7.36 -14.56 -9.33
CA GLY A 69 -7.54 -13.42 -10.23
C GLY A 69 -7.74 -12.07 -9.56
N HIS A 70 -7.50 -11.97 -8.24
CA HIS A 70 -7.55 -10.70 -7.51
C HIS A 70 -6.47 -10.62 -6.42
N TRP A 71 -6.23 -9.42 -5.90
CA TRP A 71 -5.31 -9.21 -4.80
C TRP A 71 -5.94 -9.58 -3.46
N GLN A 72 -5.15 -10.21 -2.61
CA GLN A 72 -5.53 -10.57 -1.24
C GLN A 72 -4.44 -10.18 -0.25
N TRP A 73 -4.80 -9.41 0.75
CA TRP A 73 -3.98 -9.17 1.93
C TRP A 73 -4.07 -10.36 2.88
N GLY A 74 -2.94 -10.95 3.22
CA GLY A 74 -2.87 -12.15 4.07
C GLY A 74 -1.57 -12.19 4.87
N THR A 75 -1.20 -13.39 5.34
CA THR A 75 0.03 -13.63 6.13
C THR A 75 1.12 -14.37 5.35
N SER A 76 0.81 -14.83 4.15
CA SER A 76 1.72 -15.57 3.27
C SER A 76 1.49 -15.18 1.82
N ILE A 77 2.43 -15.52 0.95
CA ILE A 77 2.35 -15.36 -0.49
C ILE A 77 2.49 -16.75 -1.11
N ALA A 78 1.44 -17.20 -1.79
CA ALA A 78 1.43 -18.47 -2.50
C ALA A 78 1.73 -18.29 -4.00
N ASP A 79 1.29 -17.17 -4.59
CA ASP A 79 1.52 -16.84 -6.00
C ASP A 79 2.33 -15.53 -6.11
N ALA A 80 3.65 -15.67 -5.96
CA ALA A 80 4.59 -14.56 -6.10
C ALA A 80 4.92 -14.31 -7.58
N SER A 81 4.97 -13.04 -8.00
CA SER A 81 5.36 -12.66 -9.35
C SER A 81 6.09 -11.32 -9.36
N ASP A 82 7.17 -11.23 -10.13
CA ASP A 82 7.86 -9.99 -10.45
C ASP A 82 7.26 -9.26 -11.67
N THR A 83 6.27 -9.87 -12.31
CA THR A 83 5.44 -9.23 -13.32
C THR A 83 4.24 -8.56 -12.65
N SER A 84 3.99 -7.31 -13.00
CA SER A 84 2.85 -6.57 -12.48
C SER A 84 1.53 -7.14 -12.97
N ARG A 85 0.59 -7.32 -12.04
CA ARG A 85 -0.77 -7.79 -12.29
C ARG A 85 -1.76 -6.74 -11.80
N ASN A 86 -2.98 -6.76 -12.34
CA ASN A 86 -4.06 -5.87 -11.90
C ASN A 86 -5.38 -6.61 -11.77
N ALA A 87 -6.19 -6.12 -10.86
CA ALA A 87 -7.59 -6.50 -10.69
C ALA A 87 -8.38 -5.27 -10.25
N SER A 88 -9.71 -5.36 -10.25
CA SER A 88 -10.54 -4.31 -9.64
C SER A 88 -10.14 -4.10 -8.19
N PHE A 89 -10.02 -2.83 -7.76
CA PHE A 89 -9.77 -2.48 -6.37
C PHE A 89 -10.86 -3.04 -5.45
N ALA A 90 -12.13 -2.94 -5.85
CA ALA A 90 -13.28 -3.46 -5.10
C ALA A 90 -13.21 -4.97 -4.80
N LYS A 91 -12.51 -5.74 -5.63
CA LYS A 91 -12.32 -7.19 -5.44
C LYS A 91 -11.14 -7.56 -4.55
N THR A 92 -10.39 -6.57 -4.06
CA THR A 92 -9.30 -6.83 -3.11
C THR A 92 -9.88 -7.36 -1.80
N THR A 93 -9.35 -8.49 -1.33
CA THR A 93 -9.83 -9.17 -0.13
C THR A 93 -8.78 -9.20 0.97
N ALA A 94 -9.18 -9.63 2.17
CA ALA A 94 -8.27 -9.92 3.27
C ALA A 94 -8.60 -11.28 3.88
N SER A 95 -7.56 -12.05 4.26
CA SER A 95 -7.69 -13.36 4.88
C SER A 95 -6.66 -13.54 6.00
N GLY A 96 -7.10 -14.10 7.13
CA GLY A 96 -6.20 -14.34 8.27
C GLY A 96 -5.66 -13.09 8.96
N LEU A 97 -6.30 -11.94 8.76
CA LEU A 97 -5.95 -10.69 9.41
C LEU A 97 -6.89 -10.41 10.59
N SER A 98 -6.35 -9.80 11.65
CA SER A 98 -7.14 -9.28 12.76
C SER A 98 -8.04 -8.11 12.30
N ALA A 99 -9.08 -7.82 13.08
CA ALA A 99 -9.95 -6.67 12.81
C ALA A 99 -9.17 -5.35 12.81
N THR A 100 -8.17 -5.21 13.69
CA THR A 100 -7.30 -4.01 13.78
C THR A 100 -6.45 -3.85 12.52
N ALA A 101 -5.78 -4.92 12.05
CA ALA A 101 -4.97 -4.86 10.83
C ALA A 101 -5.84 -4.58 9.59
N LYS A 102 -7.02 -5.20 9.51
CA LYS A 102 -7.99 -4.97 8.44
C LYS A 102 -8.48 -3.53 8.41
N LEU A 103 -8.88 -2.99 9.57
CA LEU A 103 -9.35 -1.60 9.69
C LEU A 103 -8.25 -0.61 9.28
N TYR A 104 -7.00 -0.89 9.61
CA TYR A 104 -5.88 -0.04 9.19
C TYR A 104 -5.70 -0.03 7.67
N LEU A 105 -5.80 -1.20 7.01
CA LEU A 105 -5.76 -1.28 5.54
C LEU A 105 -6.92 -0.52 4.90
N GLN A 106 -8.11 -0.59 5.47
CA GLN A 106 -9.30 0.16 5.01
C GLN A 106 -9.10 1.67 5.22
N ALA A 107 -8.60 2.10 6.37
CA ALA A 107 -8.30 3.50 6.66
C ALA A 107 -7.25 4.09 5.70
N MET A 108 -6.26 3.28 5.29
CA MET A 108 -5.29 3.65 4.25
C MET A 108 -5.86 3.55 2.83
N ALA A 109 -7.09 3.09 2.68
CA ALA A 109 -7.73 2.72 1.42
C ALA A 109 -6.90 1.72 0.58
N PHE A 110 -6.24 0.76 1.21
CA PHE A 110 -5.55 -0.37 0.57
C PHE A 110 -6.43 -1.61 0.52
N LEU A 111 -7.53 -1.58 1.23
CA LEU A 111 -8.58 -2.59 1.23
C LEU A 111 -9.93 -1.88 1.12
N PRO A 112 -10.84 -2.33 0.25
CA PRO A 112 -12.21 -1.80 0.24
C PRO A 112 -12.95 -2.20 1.52
N GLU A 113 -14.08 -1.54 1.77
CA GLU A 113 -15.01 -1.98 2.81
C GLU A 113 -15.66 -3.32 2.45
N ASP A 114 -16.20 -4.01 3.44
CA ASP A 114 -16.83 -5.30 3.22
C ASP A 114 -18.11 -5.16 2.39
N GLY A 115 -18.22 -6.00 1.36
CA GLY A 115 -19.38 -6.00 0.47
C GLY A 115 -19.32 -4.95 -0.64
N ALA A 116 -18.21 -4.24 -0.78
CA ALA A 116 -18.00 -3.27 -1.86
C ALA A 116 -18.15 -3.88 -3.26
N SER A 117 -18.66 -3.10 -4.18
CA SER A 117 -18.79 -3.44 -5.59
C SER A 117 -17.90 -2.55 -6.48
N ASP A 118 -17.70 -2.96 -7.72
CA ASP A 118 -16.97 -2.15 -8.71
C ASP A 118 -17.60 -0.75 -8.89
N ALA A 119 -18.93 -0.64 -8.76
CA ALA A 119 -19.64 0.63 -8.91
C ALA A 119 -19.30 1.62 -7.78
N ASP A 120 -19.05 1.14 -6.55
CA ASP A 120 -18.72 1.98 -5.39
C ASP A 120 -17.33 2.63 -5.55
N TYR A 121 -16.45 1.99 -6.33
CA TYR A 121 -15.07 2.42 -6.55
C TYR A 121 -14.79 2.81 -8.01
N GLY A 122 -15.82 3.11 -8.80
CA GLY A 122 -15.68 3.62 -10.18
C GLY A 122 -14.97 2.65 -11.14
N ASN A 123 -14.95 1.35 -10.85
CA ASN A 123 -14.18 0.31 -11.55
C ASN A 123 -12.66 0.51 -11.46
N ASP A 124 -12.18 1.26 -10.50
CA ASP A 124 -10.75 1.51 -10.31
C ASP A 124 -9.95 0.22 -10.09
N VAL A 125 -8.74 0.21 -10.60
CA VAL A 125 -7.87 -0.97 -10.53
C VAL A 125 -6.84 -0.89 -9.41
N PHE A 126 -6.47 -2.04 -8.88
CA PHE A 126 -5.29 -2.23 -8.06
C PHE A 126 -4.21 -2.95 -8.88
N TRP A 127 -3.12 -2.26 -9.13
CA TRP A 127 -1.99 -2.73 -9.90
C TRP A 127 -0.77 -2.95 -9.00
N ALA A 128 -0.27 -4.18 -8.91
CA ALA A 128 0.84 -4.50 -8.02
C ALA A 128 1.80 -5.55 -8.57
N ASN A 129 2.96 -5.64 -7.90
CA ASN A 129 3.97 -6.68 -8.06
C ASN A 129 4.40 -7.13 -6.67
N ASN A 130 4.26 -8.41 -6.34
CA ASN A 130 4.45 -8.94 -5.00
C ASN A 130 5.73 -9.77 -4.78
N ALA A 131 6.62 -9.84 -5.77
CA ALA A 131 7.91 -10.54 -5.64
C ALA A 131 9.13 -9.61 -5.68
N ALA A 132 8.98 -8.38 -6.14
CA ALA A 132 10.09 -7.46 -6.30
C ALA A 132 10.63 -6.92 -4.98
N ALA A 133 11.92 -6.58 -4.96
CA ALA A 133 12.63 -6.10 -3.78
C ALA A 133 12.01 -4.86 -3.12
N GLU A 134 11.50 -3.92 -3.92
CA GLU A 134 10.75 -2.76 -3.42
C GLU A 134 9.77 -2.26 -4.49
N ARG A 135 8.54 -1.93 -4.04
CA ARG A 135 7.55 -1.22 -4.85
C ARG A 135 6.92 -0.11 -4.00
N CYS A 136 6.94 1.10 -4.52
CA CYS A 136 6.38 2.26 -3.82
C CYS A 136 4.93 2.47 -4.21
N ALA A 137 4.13 3.00 -3.26
CA ALA A 137 2.72 3.22 -3.47
C ALA A 137 2.46 4.57 -4.16
N PHE A 138 1.54 4.58 -5.13
CA PHE A 138 0.94 5.80 -5.64
C PHE A 138 -0.53 5.58 -6.00
N ARG A 139 -1.29 6.67 -6.13
CA ARG A 139 -2.72 6.66 -6.37
C ARG A 139 -3.14 7.60 -7.50
N GLY A 140 -4.37 7.38 -7.93
CA GLY A 140 -5.06 8.20 -8.90
C GLY A 140 -4.75 7.82 -10.33
N GLY A 141 -5.55 8.33 -11.23
CA GLY A 141 -5.40 8.12 -12.66
C GLY A 141 -4.43 9.08 -13.32
N SER A 142 -4.09 8.79 -14.57
CA SER A 142 -3.41 9.70 -15.46
C SER A 142 -4.36 10.15 -16.57
N TRP A 143 -4.05 11.24 -17.22
CA TRP A 143 -4.84 11.81 -18.32
C TRP A 143 -5.05 10.83 -19.50
N GLY A 144 -4.21 9.80 -19.62
CA GLY A 144 -4.30 8.77 -20.66
C GLY A 144 -4.95 7.46 -20.22
N SER A 145 -5.46 7.35 -18.98
CA SER A 145 -5.80 6.06 -18.37
C SER A 145 -7.29 5.68 -18.47
N GLY A 146 -8.16 6.57 -18.92
CA GLY A 146 -9.60 6.28 -19.07
C GLY A 146 -10.34 6.02 -17.75
N ALA A 147 -11.50 5.37 -17.82
CA ALA A 147 -12.45 5.24 -16.71
C ALA A 147 -12.06 4.27 -15.59
N TYR A 148 -10.97 3.50 -15.75
CA TYR A 148 -10.52 2.50 -14.74
C TYR A 148 -9.50 3.02 -13.74
N TYR A 149 -9.24 4.33 -13.73
CA TYR A 149 -8.14 4.93 -12.99
C TYR A 149 -8.59 6.23 -12.30
N GLY A 150 -9.54 6.11 -11.41
CA GLY A 150 -10.02 7.21 -10.56
C GLY A 150 -9.24 7.35 -9.27
N VAL A 151 -9.88 7.93 -8.27
CA VAL A 151 -9.27 8.26 -6.97
C VAL A 151 -8.88 7.04 -6.14
N PHE A 152 -9.52 5.90 -6.38
CA PHE A 152 -9.23 4.65 -5.68
C PHE A 152 -8.20 3.77 -6.40
N ALA A 153 -7.82 4.12 -7.64
CA ALA A 153 -6.77 3.38 -8.33
C ALA A 153 -5.50 3.36 -7.50
N LEU A 154 -5.01 2.14 -7.19
CA LEU A 154 -3.85 1.91 -6.33
C LEU A 154 -2.76 1.20 -7.12
N TYR A 155 -1.54 1.68 -6.96
CA TYR A 155 -0.36 1.10 -7.59
C TYR A 155 0.70 0.77 -6.55
N LEU A 156 1.18 -0.46 -6.60
CA LEU A 156 2.33 -1.00 -5.87
C LEU A 156 3.17 -1.83 -6.85
N SER A 157 3.41 -1.28 -8.04
CA SER A 157 4.02 -2.00 -9.16
C SER A 157 5.36 -1.43 -9.61
N VAL A 158 5.77 -0.26 -9.11
CA VAL A 158 6.97 0.44 -9.58
C VAL A 158 7.96 0.71 -8.45
N PRO A 159 9.28 0.68 -8.75
CA PRO A 159 10.31 1.03 -7.78
C PRO A 159 10.35 2.55 -7.53
N ARG A 160 10.98 2.96 -6.44
CA ARG A 160 11.14 4.39 -6.08
C ARG A 160 11.90 5.22 -7.12
N SER A 161 12.68 4.59 -7.98
CA SER A 161 13.42 5.26 -9.06
C SER A 161 12.56 5.64 -10.27
N THR A 162 11.30 5.21 -10.30
CA THR A 162 10.40 5.49 -11.43
C THR A 162 10.14 6.98 -11.56
N ARG A 163 10.26 7.47 -12.80
CA ARG A 163 10.01 8.87 -13.18
C ARG A 163 9.21 8.88 -14.47
N TRP A 164 7.92 9.16 -14.36
CA TRP A 164 7.03 9.30 -15.51
C TRP A 164 6.47 10.71 -15.58
N ALA A 165 6.21 11.21 -16.77
CA ALA A 165 5.67 12.54 -16.98
C ALA A 165 4.28 12.77 -16.37
N ASN A 166 3.54 11.68 -16.13
CA ASN A 166 2.21 11.67 -15.54
C ASN A 166 2.19 11.30 -14.05
N LEU A 167 3.37 11.19 -13.43
CA LEU A 167 3.49 10.86 -12.01
C LEU A 167 3.99 12.09 -11.26
N GLY A 168 3.10 12.69 -10.49
CA GLY A 168 3.38 13.87 -9.68
C GLY A 168 3.43 13.56 -8.19
N GLY A 169 4.00 14.48 -7.43
CA GLY A 169 3.90 14.56 -5.99
C GLY A 169 3.24 15.88 -5.61
N ARG A 170 2.39 15.88 -4.61
CA ARG A 170 1.83 17.08 -4.02
C ARG A 170 2.42 17.27 -2.63
N LEU A 171 2.94 18.43 -2.34
CA LEU A 171 3.25 18.82 -0.97
C LEU A 171 1.95 19.28 -0.32
N ALA A 172 1.58 18.67 0.80
CA ALA A 172 0.62 19.27 1.71
C ALA A 172 1.38 20.33 2.51
N CYS A 173 0.97 21.57 2.40
CA CYS A 173 1.45 22.66 3.23
C CYS A 173 0.32 22.96 4.22
N ASP A 174 0.55 22.69 5.51
CA ASP A 174 -0.27 23.31 6.54
C ASP A 174 0.20 24.76 6.64
N GLU A 175 -0.69 25.71 6.38
CA GLU A 175 -0.46 27.10 6.77
C GLU A 175 -0.42 27.08 8.31
N GLU A 176 0.78 27.22 8.88
CA GLU A 176 0.87 27.61 10.29
C GLU A 176 0.20 28.99 10.39
N THR A 177 -0.98 29.01 10.98
CA THR A 177 -1.57 30.26 11.45
C THR A 177 -0.66 30.76 12.57
N GLU A 178 0.24 31.69 12.22
CA GLU A 178 0.94 32.48 13.23
C GLU A 178 -0.10 33.21 14.08
N ASN A 179 -0.19 32.80 15.35
CA ASN A 179 -0.85 33.55 16.42
C ASN A 179 0.21 34.28 17.26
#